data_4b29dc71511d9a5f898bbc68a1ecd140
#
_entry.id   4b29dc71511d9a5f898bbc68a1ecd140
#
_cell.length_a   1.000
_cell.length_b   1.000
_cell.length_c   1.000
_cell.angle_alpha   90.00
_cell.angle_beta   90.00
_cell.angle_gamma   90.00
#
_symmetry.space_group_name_H-M   'P 1'
#
loop_
_entity.id
_entity.type
_entity.pdbx_description
1 polymer ?
#
loop_
_entity_poly.entity_id
_entity_poly.type
_entity_poly.pdbx_seq_one_letter_code
_entity_poly.pdbx_strand_id
1 'polypeptide(L)'
;MEVQVKKIQGSWDLGYVLHKHTISSVYLGVDEWGHNRFDNTRSEPGEALYQLKYQSDWSQLEPLAAQIKETLLPLFGKIGLIIPMPASTVRARQPVNELAYALGKLMDTPVFDGMIVKAPAPVGSPALKNLHNRAEKDAALAGRFTINDAITNDGHWNALLLDDLFDSGATMDAVCKALRTYKKISYSDAAALH
;
A
#
# COMPACT_ATOMS: atom_id res chain seq x y z
N MET A 1 16.82 6.28 7.28
CA MET A 1 15.65 7.13 7.61
C MET A 1 15.27 6.89 9.06
N GLU A 2 14.89 7.95 9.77
CA GLU A 2 14.26 7.80 11.08
C GLU A 2 12.84 7.23 10.91
N VAL A 3 12.54 6.13 11.61
CA VAL A 3 11.29 5.41 11.48
C VAL A 3 10.68 5.06 12.83
N GLN A 4 9.35 5.01 12.87
CA GLN A 4 8.59 4.58 14.03
C GLN A 4 7.55 3.53 13.60
N VAL A 5 7.98 2.28 13.62
CA VAL A 5 7.14 1.17 13.18
C VAL A 5 5.91 1.03 14.05
N LYS A 6 4.76 0.86 13.41
CA LYS A 6 3.49 0.59 14.08
C LYS A 6 2.87 -0.68 13.53
N LYS A 7 2.46 -1.57 14.43
CA LYS A 7 1.64 -2.73 14.07
C LYS A 7 0.23 -2.27 13.70
N ILE A 8 -0.29 -2.81 12.60
CA ILE A 8 -1.66 -2.56 12.12
C ILE A 8 -2.47 -3.85 12.18
N GLN A 9 -3.79 -3.71 12.39
CA GLN A 9 -4.72 -4.84 12.50
C GLN A 9 -5.75 -4.81 11.39
N GLY A 10 -6.08 -5.98 10.88
CA GLY A 10 -7.06 -6.19 9.83
C GLY A 10 -7.19 -7.67 9.45
N SER A 11 -7.63 -7.95 8.23
CA SER A 11 -7.82 -9.32 7.73
C SER A 11 -6.53 -10.00 7.26
N TRP A 12 -5.38 -9.36 7.39
CA TRP A 12 -4.05 -9.94 7.17
C TRP A 12 -3.55 -10.68 8.40
N ASP A 13 -2.52 -11.51 8.22
CA ASP A 13 -1.94 -12.30 9.30
C ASP A 13 -1.02 -11.46 10.19
N LEU A 14 -0.06 -10.76 9.59
CA LEU A 14 0.77 -9.73 10.25
C LEU A 14 0.74 -8.45 9.43
N GLY A 15 0.78 -7.30 10.09
CA GLY A 15 0.80 -6.03 9.39
C GLY A 15 1.54 -4.94 10.15
N TYR A 16 2.37 -4.19 9.39
CA TYR A 16 3.16 -3.10 9.93
C TYR A 16 3.23 -1.94 8.95
N VAL A 17 3.26 -0.73 9.49
CA VAL A 17 3.58 0.50 8.77
C VAL A 17 4.93 1.04 9.24
N LEU A 18 5.68 1.62 8.30
CA LEU A 18 7.04 2.07 8.55
C LEU A 18 7.08 3.30 9.45
N HIS A 19 6.23 4.28 9.16
CA HIS A 19 6.11 5.52 9.95
C HIS A 19 4.80 6.24 9.62
N LYS A 20 4.41 7.20 10.44
CA LYS A 20 3.34 8.14 10.10
C LYS A 20 3.82 9.09 8.99
N HIS A 21 3.05 9.22 7.90
CA HIS A 21 3.40 10.04 6.74
C HIS A 21 3.55 11.53 7.11
N THR A 22 2.56 12.08 7.81
CA THR A 22 2.55 13.47 8.26
C THR A 22 2.64 13.51 9.77
N ILE A 23 3.69 14.14 10.29
CA ILE A 23 3.93 14.29 11.73
C ILE A 23 3.04 15.39 12.28
N SER A 24 2.96 16.52 11.58
CA SER A 24 2.12 17.65 11.92
C SER A 24 1.56 18.34 10.69
N SER A 25 0.43 19.01 10.85
CA SER A 25 -0.23 19.79 9.80
C SER A 25 -0.76 21.08 10.44
N VAL A 26 -0.25 22.20 10.00
CA VAL A 26 -0.65 23.54 10.46
C VAL A 26 -1.53 24.19 9.38
N TYR A 27 -2.72 24.58 9.74
CA TYR A 27 -3.61 25.28 8.81
C TYR A 27 -3.12 26.71 8.58
N LEU A 28 -2.92 27.10 7.33
CA LEU A 28 -2.39 28.40 6.91
C LEU A 28 -3.49 29.35 6.35
N GLY A 29 -4.75 28.93 6.38
CA GLY A 29 -5.85 29.69 5.77
C GLY A 29 -6.24 29.13 4.40
N VAL A 30 -6.96 29.94 3.62
CA VAL A 30 -7.37 29.64 2.24
C VAL A 30 -6.52 30.41 1.24
N ASP A 31 -6.29 29.79 0.08
CA ASP A 31 -5.62 30.46 -1.04
C ASP A 31 -6.60 31.37 -1.81
N GLU A 32 -6.09 32.05 -2.83
CA GLU A 32 -6.88 32.96 -3.68
C GLU A 32 -7.99 32.27 -4.50
N TRP A 33 -7.95 30.92 -4.58
CA TRP A 33 -8.96 30.09 -5.25
C TRP A 33 -9.92 29.39 -4.26
N GLY A 34 -9.83 29.69 -2.96
CA GLY A 34 -10.71 29.14 -1.92
C GLY A 34 -10.31 27.75 -1.41
N HIS A 35 -9.08 27.26 -1.71
CA HIS A 35 -8.61 25.99 -1.20
C HIS A 35 -7.89 26.14 0.14
N ASN A 36 -8.14 25.21 1.06
CA ASN A 36 -7.44 25.17 2.33
C ASN A 36 -5.94 24.88 2.12
N ARG A 37 -5.10 25.72 2.72
CA ARG A 37 -3.63 25.57 2.73
C ARG A 37 -3.19 25.01 4.08
N PHE A 38 -2.25 24.07 4.00
CA PHE A 38 -1.64 23.45 5.18
C PHE A 38 -0.12 23.43 5.01
N ASP A 39 0.58 23.72 6.09
CA ASP A 39 1.99 23.42 6.22
C ASP A 39 2.14 22.05 6.90
N ASN A 40 2.67 21.09 6.15
CA ASN A 40 2.76 19.69 6.55
C ASN A 40 4.21 19.32 6.84
N THR A 41 4.51 18.98 8.08
CA THR A 41 5.77 18.34 8.42
C THR A 41 5.61 16.83 8.21
N ARG A 42 6.40 16.25 7.29
CA ARG A 42 6.40 14.82 7.02
C ARG A 42 7.52 14.12 7.77
N SER A 43 7.33 12.82 8.02
CA SER A 43 8.44 11.95 8.42
C SER A 43 9.42 11.77 7.27
N GLU A 44 10.64 11.29 7.52
CA GLU A 44 11.59 11.02 6.44
C GLU A 44 11.02 10.04 5.39
N PRO A 45 10.43 8.88 5.75
CA PRO A 45 9.76 8.02 4.76
C PRO A 45 8.56 8.71 4.09
N GLY A 46 7.83 9.54 4.82
CA GLY A 46 6.69 10.30 4.29
C GLY A 46 7.12 11.32 3.24
N GLU A 47 8.23 12.03 3.47
CA GLU A 47 8.79 12.97 2.50
C GLU A 47 9.35 12.24 1.27
N ALA A 48 10.10 11.15 1.47
CA ALA A 48 10.59 10.33 0.37
C ALA A 48 9.44 9.79 -0.50
N LEU A 49 8.35 9.33 0.12
CA LEU A 49 7.15 8.92 -0.60
C LEU A 49 6.48 10.08 -1.34
N TYR A 50 6.42 11.26 -0.75
CA TYR A 50 5.87 12.45 -1.39
C TYR A 50 6.68 12.83 -2.63
N GLN A 51 8.01 12.85 -2.53
CA GLN A 51 8.91 13.12 -3.66
C GLN A 51 8.71 12.07 -4.77
N LEU A 52 8.63 10.80 -4.42
CA LEU A 52 8.37 9.73 -5.37
C LEU A 52 7.03 9.90 -6.10
N LYS A 53 5.95 10.17 -5.36
CA LYS A 53 4.57 10.17 -5.90
C LYS A 53 4.20 11.45 -6.65
N TYR A 54 4.67 12.59 -6.19
CA TYR A 54 4.21 13.90 -6.64
C TYR A 54 5.27 14.70 -7.37
N GLN A 55 6.56 14.42 -7.11
CA GLN A 55 7.68 15.08 -7.80
C GLN A 55 8.35 14.16 -8.82
N SER A 56 7.90 12.89 -8.90
CA SER A 56 8.50 11.86 -9.76
C SER A 56 10.00 11.65 -9.51
N ASP A 57 10.41 11.83 -8.26
CA ASP A 57 11.79 11.57 -7.84
C ASP A 57 11.99 10.06 -7.59
N TRP A 58 12.34 9.36 -8.64
CA TRP A 58 12.55 7.91 -8.63
C TRP A 58 13.80 7.49 -7.88
N SER A 59 14.69 8.41 -7.50
CA SER A 59 15.85 8.12 -6.67
C SER A 59 15.46 7.69 -5.24
N GLN A 60 14.24 7.97 -4.81
CA GLN A 60 13.71 7.57 -3.51
C GLN A 60 13.34 6.07 -3.42
N LEU A 61 13.29 5.34 -4.54
CA LEU A 61 12.88 3.93 -4.54
C LEU A 61 13.85 3.04 -3.76
N GLU A 62 15.14 3.11 -4.06
CA GLU A 62 16.13 2.27 -3.39
C GLU A 62 16.24 2.55 -1.89
N PRO A 63 16.30 3.83 -1.42
CA PRO A 63 16.27 4.13 0.01
C PRO A 63 15.01 3.63 0.73
N LEU A 64 13.83 3.78 0.11
CA LEU A 64 12.57 3.29 0.69
C LEU A 64 12.53 1.76 0.75
N ALA A 65 12.91 1.08 -0.32
CA ALA A 65 12.96 -0.38 -0.37
C ALA A 65 13.96 -0.95 0.64
N ALA A 66 15.15 -0.35 0.76
CA ALA A 66 16.13 -0.73 1.77
C ALA A 66 15.59 -0.55 3.19
N GLN A 67 14.92 0.57 3.47
CA GLN A 67 14.33 0.83 4.78
C GLN A 67 13.24 -0.20 5.12
N ILE A 68 12.36 -0.56 4.18
CA ILE A 68 11.36 -1.62 4.38
C ILE A 68 12.06 -2.93 4.69
N LYS A 69 13.07 -3.30 3.90
CA LYS A 69 13.83 -4.53 4.08
C LYS A 69 14.47 -4.61 5.46
N GLU A 70 15.13 -3.56 5.90
CA GLU A 70 15.85 -3.54 7.17
C GLU A 70 14.92 -3.50 8.38
N THR A 71 13.79 -2.81 8.27
CA THR A 71 12.95 -2.48 9.41
C THR A 71 11.70 -3.35 9.52
N LEU A 72 11.00 -3.59 8.41
CA LEU A 72 9.73 -4.33 8.45
C LEU A 72 9.91 -5.82 8.20
N LEU A 73 10.78 -6.24 7.27
CA LEU A 73 10.89 -7.65 6.92
C LEU A 73 11.30 -8.57 8.09
N PRO A 74 12.15 -8.17 9.03
CA PRO A 74 12.46 -9.00 10.19
C PRO A 74 11.25 -9.30 11.10
N LEU A 75 10.16 -8.53 10.95
CA LEU A 75 8.92 -8.70 11.70
C LEU A 75 7.96 -9.72 11.07
N PHE A 76 8.22 -10.11 9.84
CA PHE A 76 7.45 -11.11 9.10
C PHE A 76 8.19 -12.45 9.08
N GLY A 77 7.45 -13.51 8.77
CA GLY A 77 8.04 -14.80 8.43
C GLY A 77 8.70 -14.79 7.04
N LYS A 78 9.00 -15.97 6.52
CA LYS A 78 9.54 -16.09 5.16
C LYS A 78 8.49 -15.64 4.14
N ILE A 79 8.80 -14.59 3.39
CA ILE A 79 7.98 -14.09 2.29
C ILE A 79 8.35 -14.84 1.01
N GLY A 80 7.37 -15.39 0.31
CA GLY A 80 7.54 -16.12 -0.94
C GLY A 80 7.27 -15.30 -2.19
N LEU A 81 6.45 -14.23 -2.06
CA LEU A 81 6.15 -13.31 -3.16
C LEU A 81 5.67 -11.95 -2.62
N ILE A 82 5.78 -10.92 -3.47
CA ILE A 82 5.31 -9.57 -3.17
C ILE A 82 4.17 -9.22 -4.12
N ILE A 83 3.10 -8.65 -3.57
CA ILE A 83 1.94 -8.17 -4.34
C ILE A 83 1.74 -6.68 -4.02
N PRO A 84 2.03 -5.77 -4.96
CA PRO A 84 1.70 -4.37 -4.78
C PRO A 84 0.18 -4.17 -4.78
N MET A 85 -0.30 -3.30 -3.91
CA MET A 85 -1.71 -2.94 -3.86
C MET A 85 -2.15 -2.24 -5.14
N PRO A 86 -3.34 -2.56 -5.68
CA PRO A 86 -3.81 -1.95 -6.91
C PRO A 86 -4.07 -0.46 -6.72
N ALA A 87 -3.43 0.36 -7.55
CA ALA A 87 -3.50 1.80 -7.47
C ALA A 87 -4.93 2.33 -7.65
N SER A 88 -5.25 3.43 -6.98
CA SER A 88 -6.53 4.13 -7.14
C SER A 88 -6.54 5.03 -8.39
N THR A 89 -5.37 5.47 -8.85
CA THR A 89 -5.18 6.33 -10.02
C THR A 89 -4.19 5.67 -10.96
N VAL A 90 -4.58 5.51 -12.22
CA VAL A 90 -3.70 4.95 -13.25
C VAL A 90 -2.64 5.98 -13.63
N ARG A 91 -1.37 5.55 -13.61
CA ARG A 91 -0.21 6.32 -14.03
C ARG A 91 0.63 5.48 -14.98
N ALA A 92 1.38 6.13 -15.87
CA ALA A 92 2.31 5.43 -16.76
C ALA A 92 3.37 4.62 -15.98
N ARG A 93 3.75 5.12 -14.80
CA ARG A 93 4.66 4.46 -13.87
C ARG A 93 4.05 4.53 -12.48
N GLN A 94 3.76 3.38 -11.87
CA GLN A 94 3.07 3.30 -10.59
C GLN A 94 4.08 3.23 -9.44
N PRO A 95 4.11 4.21 -8.52
CA PRO A 95 5.08 4.23 -7.43
C PRO A 95 5.10 2.95 -6.58
N VAL A 96 3.94 2.40 -6.24
CA VAL A 96 3.85 1.17 -5.43
C VAL A 96 4.40 -0.06 -6.16
N ASN A 97 4.17 -0.17 -7.48
CA ASN A 97 4.72 -1.28 -8.27
C ASN A 97 6.25 -1.18 -8.36
N GLU A 98 6.77 0.02 -8.64
CA GLU A 98 8.21 0.26 -8.69
C GLU A 98 8.89 -0.01 -7.35
N LEU A 99 8.25 0.38 -6.25
CA LEU A 99 8.73 0.07 -4.91
C LEU A 99 8.73 -1.45 -4.64
N ALA A 100 7.67 -2.15 -5.09
CA ALA A 100 7.61 -3.61 -4.98
C ALA A 100 8.71 -4.29 -5.79
N TYR A 101 9.01 -3.81 -7.01
CA TYR A 101 10.11 -4.34 -7.82
C TYR A 101 11.49 -4.06 -7.19
N ALA A 102 11.70 -2.86 -6.65
CA ALA A 102 12.94 -2.53 -5.94
C ALA A 102 13.13 -3.44 -4.72
N LEU A 103 12.08 -3.63 -3.92
CA LEU A 103 12.08 -4.53 -2.76
C LEU A 103 12.30 -5.99 -3.18
N GLY A 104 11.59 -6.45 -4.21
CA GLY A 104 11.71 -7.81 -4.76
C GLY A 104 13.13 -8.12 -5.22
N LYS A 105 13.79 -7.16 -5.89
CA LYS A 105 15.21 -7.26 -6.28
C LYS A 105 16.13 -7.40 -5.07
N LEU A 106 15.90 -6.60 -4.00
CA LEU A 106 16.70 -6.67 -2.77
C LEU A 106 16.51 -7.97 -1.99
N MET A 107 15.35 -8.63 -2.15
CA MET A 107 14.99 -9.86 -1.44
C MET A 107 15.18 -11.13 -2.27
N ASP A 108 15.49 -11.01 -3.55
CA ASP A 108 15.42 -12.13 -4.52
C ASP A 108 14.04 -12.82 -4.50
N THR A 109 12.98 -12.00 -4.49
CA THR A 109 11.59 -12.45 -4.32
C THR A 109 10.74 -11.95 -5.49
N PRO A 110 9.92 -12.83 -6.13
CA PRO A 110 9.09 -12.45 -7.26
C PRO A 110 8.00 -11.44 -6.88
N VAL A 111 7.68 -10.56 -7.83
CA VAL A 111 6.62 -9.56 -7.70
C VAL A 111 5.50 -9.88 -8.68
N PHE A 112 4.25 -9.90 -8.18
CA PHE A 112 3.05 -10.17 -8.97
C PHE A 112 2.12 -8.95 -9.00
N ASP A 113 2.45 -7.96 -9.81
CA ASP A 113 1.75 -6.67 -9.89
C ASP A 113 0.39 -6.73 -10.59
N GLY A 114 0.14 -7.76 -11.40
CA GLY A 114 -1.15 -8.03 -12.05
C GLY A 114 -2.03 -9.06 -11.33
N MET A 115 -1.64 -9.54 -10.14
CA MET A 115 -2.38 -10.59 -9.44
C MET A 115 -3.71 -10.10 -8.91
N ILE A 116 -3.79 -8.87 -8.43
CA ILE A 116 -5.02 -8.28 -7.90
C ILE A 116 -5.61 -7.34 -8.93
N VAL A 117 -6.82 -7.63 -9.38
CA VAL A 117 -7.57 -6.78 -10.29
C VAL A 117 -8.66 -6.06 -9.52
N LYS A 118 -8.66 -4.73 -9.62
CA LYS A 118 -9.68 -3.87 -9.01
C LYS A 118 -10.69 -3.44 -10.06
N ALA A 119 -11.93 -3.85 -9.89
CA ALA A 119 -13.03 -3.38 -10.73
C ALA A 119 -13.25 -1.86 -10.55
N PRO A 120 -13.66 -1.14 -11.60
CA PRO A 120 -14.01 0.27 -11.50
C PRO A 120 -15.16 0.48 -10.51
N ALA A 121 -15.20 1.65 -9.87
CA ALA A 121 -16.34 2.01 -9.02
C ALA A 121 -17.60 2.14 -9.90
N PRO A 122 -18.78 1.79 -9.37
CA PRO A 122 -20.04 2.05 -10.06
C PRO A 122 -20.17 3.54 -10.41
N VAL A 123 -20.77 3.82 -11.56
CA VAL A 123 -20.98 5.21 -12.01
C VAL A 123 -21.78 5.98 -10.95
N GLY A 124 -21.32 7.18 -10.60
CA GLY A 124 -21.94 8.03 -9.58
C GLY A 124 -21.55 7.72 -8.13
N SER A 125 -20.72 6.68 -7.89
CA SER A 125 -20.22 6.41 -6.53
C SER A 125 -19.25 7.49 -6.07
N PRO A 126 -19.30 7.89 -4.80
CA PRO A 126 -18.33 8.82 -4.23
C PRO A 126 -16.94 8.17 -4.20
N ALA A 127 -15.89 8.98 -4.35
CA ALA A 127 -14.52 8.51 -4.16
C ALA A 127 -14.31 8.03 -2.72
N LEU A 128 -13.53 6.96 -2.53
CA LEU A 128 -13.26 6.39 -1.19
C LEU A 128 -12.76 7.41 -0.16
N LYS A 129 -11.96 8.39 -0.62
CA LYS A 129 -11.46 9.49 0.23
C LYS A 129 -12.55 10.39 0.80
N ASN A 130 -13.73 10.39 0.16
CA ASN A 130 -14.88 11.20 0.56
C ASN A 130 -15.86 10.43 1.49
N LEU A 131 -15.60 9.16 1.75
CA LEU A 131 -16.37 8.35 2.68
C LEU A 131 -15.83 8.54 4.10
N HIS A 132 -16.74 8.80 5.04
CA HIS A 132 -16.37 9.27 6.37
C HIS A 132 -16.11 8.15 7.38
N ASN A 133 -16.73 6.99 7.17
CA ASN A 133 -16.59 5.88 8.12
C ASN A 133 -16.14 4.57 7.45
N ARG A 134 -15.70 3.64 8.28
CA ARG A 134 -15.18 2.36 7.85
C ARG A 134 -16.24 1.51 7.14
N ALA A 135 -17.47 1.48 7.63
CA ALA A 135 -18.55 0.68 7.07
C ALA A 135 -18.91 1.11 5.63
N GLU A 136 -18.93 2.42 5.37
CA GLU A 136 -19.13 2.97 4.02
C GLU A 136 -17.99 2.55 3.07
N LYS A 137 -16.73 2.62 3.52
CA LYS A 137 -15.58 2.19 2.73
C LYS A 137 -15.63 0.69 2.44
N ASP A 138 -15.97 -0.13 3.41
CA ASP A 138 -16.10 -1.59 3.25
C ASP A 138 -17.22 -1.93 2.26
N ALA A 139 -18.39 -1.28 2.36
CA ALA A 139 -19.48 -1.46 1.41
C ALA A 139 -19.09 -1.06 -0.02
N ALA A 140 -18.39 0.05 -0.18
CA ALA A 140 -17.92 0.55 -1.48
C ALA A 140 -16.83 -0.34 -2.12
N LEU A 141 -16.16 -1.18 -1.34
CA LEU A 141 -15.10 -2.08 -1.80
C LEU A 141 -15.56 -3.55 -1.93
N ALA A 142 -16.76 -3.88 -1.44
CA ALA A 142 -17.27 -5.24 -1.47
C ALA A 142 -17.34 -5.77 -2.91
N GLY A 143 -16.73 -6.95 -3.14
CA GLY A 143 -16.71 -7.61 -4.46
C GLY A 143 -15.90 -6.92 -5.56
N ARG A 144 -15.14 -5.86 -5.24
CA ARG A 144 -14.38 -5.10 -6.24
C ARG A 144 -13.01 -5.67 -6.56
N PHE A 145 -12.55 -6.66 -5.82
CA PHE A 145 -11.25 -7.28 -6.04
C PHE A 145 -11.41 -8.72 -6.50
N THR A 146 -10.72 -9.05 -7.59
CA THR A 146 -10.59 -10.41 -8.10
C THR A 146 -9.13 -10.78 -8.20
N ILE A 147 -8.83 -12.08 -8.10
CA ILE A 147 -7.47 -12.60 -8.14
C ILE A 147 -7.25 -13.29 -9.49
N ASN A 148 -6.22 -12.87 -10.21
CA ASN A 148 -5.71 -13.58 -11.38
C ASN A 148 -4.85 -14.76 -10.93
N ASP A 149 -5.06 -15.92 -11.53
CA ASP A 149 -4.20 -17.09 -11.31
C ASP A 149 -2.87 -16.90 -12.05
N ALA A 150 -1.98 -16.14 -11.41
CA ALA A 150 -0.66 -15.81 -11.97
C ALA A 150 0.45 -16.75 -11.52
N ILE A 151 0.22 -17.57 -10.48
CA ILE A 151 1.23 -18.50 -9.96
C ILE A 151 1.10 -19.83 -10.70
N THR A 152 2.10 -20.15 -11.52
CA THR A 152 2.12 -21.38 -12.33
C THR A 152 2.58 -22.61 -11.54
N ASN A 153 3.45 -22.42 -10.53
CA ASN A 153 4.00 -23.50 -9.72
C ASN A 153 2.98 -24.06 -8.75
N ASP A 154 3.08 -25.34 -8.47
CA ASP A 154 2.35 -25.99 -7.38
C ASP A 154 2.95 -25.59 -6.03
N GLY A 155 2.09 -25.43 -5.03
CA GLY A 155 2.50 -25.10 -3.66
C GLY A 155 1.68 -23.99 -3.03
N HIS A 156 2.15 -23.56 -1.86
CA HIS A 156 1.52 -22.52 -1.06
C HIS A 156 2.56 -21.49 -0.65
N TRP A 157 2.22 -20.23 -0.79
CA TRP A 157 3.15 -19.12 -0.62
C TRP A 157 2.66 -18.13 0.41
N ASN A 158 3.59 -17.53 1.12
CA ASN A 158 3.31 -16.36 1.95
C ASN A 158 3.48 -15.11 1.10
N ALA A 159 2.44 -14.32 0.99
CA ALA A 159 2.41 -13.08 0.23
C ALA A 159 2.64 -11.87 1.12
N LEU A 160 3.50 -10.97 0.70
CA LEU A 160 3.60 -9.62 1.25
C LEU A 160 2.78 -8.67 0.39
N LEU A 161 1.68 -8.15 0.93
CA LEU A 161 0.93 -7.04 0.34
C LEU A 161 1.67 -5.74 0.64
N LEU A 162 2.08 -5.02 -0.38
CA LEU A 162 2.78 -3.75 -0.24
C LEU A 162 1.90 -2.60 -0.69
N ASP A 163 1.67 -1.63 0.21
CA ASP A 163 0.99 -0.37 -0.10
C ASP A 163 1.93 0.82 0.14
N ASP A 164 1.63 1.92 -0.50
CA ASP A 164 2.36 3.17 -0.28
C ASP A 164 1.73 4.01 0.84
N LEU A 165 0.42 3.89 1.06
CA LEU A 165 -0.31 4.66 2.06
C LEU A 165 -1.39 3.81 2.74
N PHE A 166 -1.27 3.66 4.05
CA PHE A 166 -2.27 3.04 4.89
C PHE A 166 -3.10 4.12 5.61
N ASP A 167 -4.39 4.20 5.30
CA ASP A 167 -5.35 5.09 5.98
C ASP A 167 -6.22 4.29 6.96
N SER A 168 -7.34 3.82 6.50
CA SER A 168 -8.28 3.02 7.32
C SER A 168 -8.07 1.51 7.23
N GLY A 169 -7.22 1.06 6.33
CA GLY A 169 -7.01 -0.36 6.03
C GLY A 169 -8.15 -1.02 5.23
N ALA A 170 -9.20 -0.29 4.85
CA ALA A 170 -10.36 -0.87 4.17
C ALA A 170 -10.00 -1.55 2.84
N THR A 171 -9.13 -0.91 2.04
CA THR A 171 -8.67 -1.48 0.76
C THR A 171 -7.84 -2.74 1.00
N MET A 172 -6.91 -2.70 1.94
CA MET A 172 -6.07 -3.83 2.31
C MET A 172 -6.90 -5.01 2.82
N ASP A 173 -7.91 -4.77 3.68
CA ASP A 173 -8.85 -5.78 4.15
C ASP A 173 -9.63 -6.45 3.00
N ALA A 174 -10.14 -5.64 2.08
CA ALA A 174 -10.90 -6.15 0.94
C ALA A 174 -10.02 -7.03 0.03
N VAL A 175 -8.76 -6.65 -0.18
CA VAL A 175 -7.78 -7.44 -0.93
C VAL A 175 -7.41 -8.72 -0.20
N CYS A 176 -7.16 -8.68 1.12
CA CYS A 176 -6.86 -9.87 1.91
C CYS A 176 -8.01 -10.88 1.88
N LYS A 177 -9.27 -10.41 1.97
CA LYS A 177 -10.45 -11.26 1.84
C LYS A 177 -10.52 -11.94 0.47
N ALA A 178 -10.19 -11.22 -0.61
CA ALA A 178 -10.11 -11.81 -1.94
C ALA A 178 -8.96 -12.82 -2.05
N LEU A 179 -7.77 -12.52 -1.53
CA LEU A 179 -6.62 -13.43 -1.55
C LEU A 179 -6.86 -14.73 -0.78
N ARG A 180 -7.63 -14.71 0.31
CA ARG A 180 -7.99 -15.92 1.07
C ARG A 180 -8.82 -16.92 0.27
N THR A 181 -9.44 -16.50 -0.83
CA THR A 181 -10.12 -17.42 -1.75
C THR A 181 -9.16 -18.11 -2.73
N TYR A 182 -7.93 -17.63 -2.82
CA TYR A 182 -6.92 -18.17 -3.73
C TYR A 182 -6.04 -19.20 -3.04
N LYS A 183 -6.21 -20.47 -3.42
CA LYS A 183 -5.65 -21.64 -2.72
C LYS A 183 -4.11 -21.64 -2.63
N LYS A 184 -3.40 -20.92 -3.49
CA LYS A 184 -1.94 -20.88 -3.51
C LYS A 184 -1.33 -19.88 -2.51
N ILE A 185 -2.14 -19.11 -1.78
CA ILE A 185 -1.67 -18.20 -0.73
C ILE A 185 -2.04 -18.79 0.63
N SER A 186 -1.03 -19.04 1.47
CA SER A 186 -1.19 -19.51 2.84
C SER A 186 -1.38 -18.38 3.84
N TYR A 187 -0.52 -17.38 3.75
CA TYR A 187 -0.53 -16.18 4.60
C TYR A 187 -0.43 -14.94 3.74
N SER A 188 -1.13 -13.90 4.16
CA SER A 188 -1.06 -12.57 3.57
C SER A 188 -0.65 -11.57 4.63
N ASP A 189 0.59 -11.14 4.58
CA ASP A 189 1.15 -10.11 5.45
C ASP A 189 1.02 -8.73 4.77
N ALA A 190 0.92 -7.68 5.54
CA ALA A 190 0.70 -6.33 5.05
C ALA A 190 1.81 -5.38 5.48
N ALA A 191 2.43 -4.71 4.52
CA ALA A 191 3.39 -3.64 4.76
C ALA A 191 2.97 -2.37 4.04
N ALA A 192 3.10 -1.23 4.71
CA ALA A 192 2.91 0.07 4.09
C ALA A 192 3.94 1.08 4.61
N LEU A 193 4.15 2.15 3.84
CA LEU A 193 5.04 3.23 4.29
C LEU A 193 4.36 4.10 5.36
N HIS A 194 3.03 4.22 5.29
CA HIS A 194 2.21 4.91 6.28
C HIS A 194 0.90 4.21 6.49
#